data_0858ad99cce1b33fb80414391ee884ac
#
_entry.id   0858ad99cce1b33fb80414391ee884ac
#
_cell.length_a   1.000
_cell.length_b   1.000
_cell.length_c   1.000
_cell.angle_alpha   90.00
_cell.angle_beta   90.00
_cell.angle_gamma   90.00
#
_symmetry.space_group_name_H-M   'P 1'
#
loop_
_entity.id
_entity.type
_entity.pdbx_description
1 polymer ?
#
loop_
_entity_poly.entity_id
_entity_poly.type
_entity_poly.pdbx_seq_one_letter_code
_entity_poly.pdbx_strand_id
1 'polypeptide(L)'
;MAVLSSTVQPASDSFKENRSSMFELIEHWRSLEQRTIDASNKRLKTFRARGQLSPRERLERLLDPGMPFLQMHSMANYCVENPDRDTSVPGGSVIVGVG
;
A
#
# COMPACT_ATOMS: atom_id res chain seq x y z
N MET A 1 34.75 -9.22 12.06
CA MET A 1 33.47 -8.60 11.71
C MET A 1 32.78 -8.11 12.99
N ALA A 2 32.43 -6.85 13.08
CA ALA A 2 31.73 -6.34 14.26
C ALA A 2 30.30 -6.91 14.31
N VAL A 3 29.96 -7.58 15.40
CA VAL A 3 28.58 -8.05 15.64
C VAL A 3 27.82 -6.90 16.28
N LEU A 4 26.77 -6.42 15.61
CA LEU A 4 25.87 -5.44 16.19
C LEU A 4 24.98 -6.16 17.22
N SER A 5 25.16 -5.80 18.50
CA SER A 5 24.28 -6.28 19.57
C SER A 5 23.04 -5.39 19.65
N SER A 6 21.86 -6.04 19.68
CA SER A 6 20.61 -5.30 19.87
C SER A 6 20.44 -4.93 21.35
N THR A 7 20.11 -3.65 21.60
CA THR A 7 19.73 -3.15 22.94
C THR A 7 18.22 -3.11 23.14
N VAL A 8 17.45 -3.61 22.19
CA VAL A 8 15.98 -3.61 22.23
C VAL A 8 15.49 -4.55 23.31
N GLN A 9 14.62 -4.03 24.20
CA GLN A 9 13.98 -4.79 25.28
C GLN A 9 12.47 -4.89 25.02
N PRO A 10 11.99 -5.98 24.38
CA PRO A 10 10.56 -6.13 24.02
C PRO A 10 9.61 -6.12 25.22
N ALA A 11 10.10 -6.42 26.42
CA ALA A 11 9.30 -6.42 27.66
C ALA A 11 9.14 -5.03 28.27
N SER A 12 9.93 -4.04 27.85
CA SER A 12 9.87 -2.68 28.42
C SER A 12 8.56 -1.97 28.04
N ASP A 13 8.10 -1.07 28.91
CA ASP A 13 6.88 -0.30 28.63
C ASP A 13 7.07 0.67 27.48
N SER A 14 8.25 1.27 27.33
CA SER A 14 8.60 2.11 26.20
C SER A 14 8.54 1.35 24.87
N PHE A 15 8.96 0.09 24.82
CA PHE A 15 8.82 -0.73 23.63
C PHE A 15 7.36 -1.00 23.28
N LYS A 16 6.53 -1.32 24.27
CA LYS A 16 5.09 -1.57 24.08
C LYS A 16 4.37 -0.32 23.57
N GLU A 17 4.68 0.84 24.13
CA GLU A 17 4.12 2.13 23.70
C GLU A 17 4.53 2.46 22.26
N ASN A 18 5.82 2.36 21.95
CA ASN A 18 6.32 2.60 20.59
C ASN A 18 5.71 1.62 19.57
N ARG A 19 5.55 0.34 19.97
CA ARG A 19 4.90 -0.67 19.14
C ARG A 19 3.44 -0.30 18.85
N SER A 20 2.69 0.13 19.89
CA SER A 20 1.29 0.55 19.72
C SER A 20 1.18 1.72 18.75
N SER A 21 1.99 2.76 18.95
CA SER A 21 2.02 3.94 18.09
C SER A 21 2.39 3.59 16.66
N MET A 22 3.34 2.67 16.47
CA MET A 22 3.72 2.20 15.12
C MET A 22 2.57 1.46 14.44
N PHE A 23 1.82 0.63 15.17
CA PHE A 23 0.65 -0.04 14.60
C PHE A 23 -0.43 0.93 14.17
N GLU A 24 -0.69 1.99 14.92
CA GLU A 24 -1.63 3.04 14.52
C GLU A 24 -1.21 3.71 13.20
N LEU A 25 0.08 4.01 13.03
CA LEU A 25 0.62 4.55 11.80
C LEU A 25 0.47 3.57 10.63
N ILE A 26 0.73 2.29 10.85
CA ILE A 26 0.58 1.24 9.83
C ILE A 26 -0.89 1.10 9.40
N GLU A 27 -1.83 1.11 10.34
CA GLU A 27 -3.26 1.06 10.04
C GLU A 27 -3.71 2.29 9.24
N HIS A 28 -3.23 3.47 9.62
CA HIS A 28 -3.48 4.68 8.84
C HIS A 28 -2.94 4.56 7.41
N TRP A 29 -1.72 4.09 7.25
CA TRP A 29 -1.12 3.84 5.93
C TRP A 29 -1.96 2.87 5.09
N ARG A 30 -2.35 1.74 5.67
CA ARG A 30 -3.20 0.74 5.00
C ARG A 30 -4.55 1.32 4.57
N SER A 31 -5.14 2.20 5.38
CA SER A 31 -6.39 2.87 5.02
C SER A 31 -6.23 3.77 3.79
N LEU A 32 -5.08 4.42 3.64
CA LEU A 32 -4.76 5.23 2.46
C LEU A 32 -4.57 4.35 1.20
N GLU A 33 -3.87 3.23 1.33
CA GLU A 33 -3.72 2.26 0.22
C GLU A 33 -5.07 1.68 -0.21
N GLN A 34 -5.97 1.43 0.75
CA GLN A 34 -7.31 0.94 0.47
C GLN A 34 -8.12 1.91 -0.39
N ARG A 35 -7.96 3.23 -0.21
CA ARG A 35 -8.61 4.24 -1.06
C ARG A 35 -8.28 4.05 -2.55
N THR A 36 -7.03 3.70 -2.86
CA THR A 36 -6.59 3.42 -4.24
C THR A 36 -7.29 2.20 -4.82
N ILE A 37 -7.41 1.14 -4.02
CA ILE A 37 -8.12 -0.08 -4.42
C ILE A 37 -9.59 0.22 -4.67
N ASP A 38 -10.23 0.96 -3.79
CA ASP A 38 -11.64 1.33 -3.91
C ASP A 38 -11.90 2.22 -5.14
N ALA A 39 -11.01 3.17 -5.40
CA ALA A 39 -11.08 4.02 -6.59
C ALA A 39 -10.93 3.20 -7.89
N SER A 40 -10.04 2.20 -7.89
CA SER A 40 -9.87 1.26 -9.00
C SER A 40 -11.12 0.42 -9.21
N ASN A 41 -11.70 -0.10 -8.13
CA ASN A 41 -12.89 -0.95 -8.16
C ASN A 41 -14.12 -0.23 -8.71
N LYS A 42 -14.27 1.06 -8.46
CA LYS A 42 -15.35 1.88 -9.04
C LYS A 42 -15.33 1.88 -10.57
N ARG A 43 -14.16 1.70 -11.20
CA ARG A 43 -13.98 1.68 -12.66
C ARG A 43 -14.08 0.28 -13.27
N LEU A 44 -14.20 -0.79 -12.49
CA LEU A 44 -14.26 -2.18 -13.00
C LEU A 44 -15.39 -2.39 -14.01
N LYS A 45 -16.57 -1.82 -13.77
CA LYS A 45 -17.71 -1.91 -14.70
C LYS A 45 -17.36 -1.34 -16.08
N THR A 46 -16.63 -0.23 -16.13
CA THR A 46 -16.20 0.42 -17.38
C THR A 46 -15.20 -0.45 -18.14
N PHE A 47 -14.23 -1.05 -17.45
CA PHE A 47 -13.28 -1.97 -18.07
C PHE A 47 -13.98 -3.20 -18.65
N ARG A 48 -14.88 -3.81 -17.87
CA ARG A 48 -15.66 -4.99 -18.33
C ARG A 48 -16.56 -4.69 -19.52
N ALA A 49 -17.22 -3.54 -19.54
CA ALA A 49 -18.04 -3.12 -20.68
C ALA A 49 -17.21 -2.96 -21.97
N ARG A 50 -15.91 -2.68 -21.85
CA ARG A 50 -14.97 -2.58 -22.98
C ARG A 50 -14.27 -3.91 -23.31
N GLY A 51 -14.60 -5.00 -22.62
CA GLY A 51 -13.90 -6.28 -22.77
C GLY A 51 -12.44 -6.26 -22.29
N GLN A 52 -12.11 -5.34 -21.38
CA GLN A 52 -10.74 -5.13 -20.88
C GLN A 52 -10.61 -5.55 -19.44
N LEU A 53 -9.44 -6.04 -19.08
CA LEU A 53 -9.04 -6.26 -17.69
C LEU A 53 -8.61 -4.93 -17.04
N SER A 54 -8.91 -4.78 -15.77
CA SER A 54 -8.35 -3.70 -14.96
C SER A 54 -6.82 -3.86 -14.81
N PRO A 55 -6.09 -2.79 -14.46
CA PRO A 55 -4.65 -2.89 -14.23
C PRO A 55 -4.26 -3.94 -13.19
N ARG A 56 -5.02 -4.09 -12.11
CA ARG A 56 -4.77 -5.10 -11.07
C ARG A 56 -5.03 -6.53 -11.56
N GLU A 57 -6.10 -6.75 -12.31
CA GLU A 57 -6.38 -8.05 -12.92
C GLU A 57 -5.30 -8.46 -13.94
N ARG A 58 -4.74 -7.50 -14.66
CA ARG A 58 -3.60 -7.75 -15.57
C ARG A 58 -2.35 -8.16 -14.79
N LEU A 59 -2.09 -7.48 -13.66
CA LEU A 59 -0.97 -7.79 -12.79
C LEU A 59 -1.11 -9.21 -12.20
N GLU A 60 -2.28 -9.57 -11.69
CA GLU A 60 -2.57 -10.91 -11.16
C GLU A 60 -2.35 -12.02 -12.19
N ARG A 61 -2.59 -11.74 -13.47
CA ARG A 61 -2.33 -12.70 -14.55
C ARG A 61 -0.88 -12.75 -15.00
N LEU A 62 -0.12 -11.70 -14.74
CA LEU A 62 1.31 -11.63 -15.08
C LEU A 62 2.18 -12.32 -14.05
N LEU A 63 1.79 -12.24 -12.77
CA LEU A 63 2.55 -12.82 -11.67
C LEU A 63 2.32 -14.32 -11.55
N ASP A 64 3.32 -15.02 -11.04
CA ASP A 64 3.19 -16.43 -10.73
C ASP A 64 2.17 -16.65 -9.58
N PRO A 65 1.29 -17.66 -9.70
CA PRO A 65 0.29 -17.93 -8.67
C PRO A 65 0.93 -18.15 -7.29
N GLY A 66 0.44 -17.40 -6.30
CA GLY A 66 0.90 -17.54 -4.92
C GLY A 66 2.19 -16.77 -4.59
N MET A 67 2.80 -16.08 -5.56
CA MET A 67 3.94 -15.22 -5.30
C MET A 67 3.50 -13.85 -4.78
N PRO A 68 4.18 -13.32 -3.75
CA PRO A 68 3.88 -11.99 -3.24
C PRO A 68 4.33 -10.91 -4.24
N PHE A 69 3.53 -9.87 -4.37
CA PHE A 69 3.90 -8.67 -5.12
C PHE A 69 4.22 -7.53 -4.15
N LEU A 70 5.46 -7.08 -4.15
CA LEU A 70 5.88 -5.91 -3.38
C LEU A 70 5.59 -4.64 -4.20
N GLN A 71 4.45 -4.01 -3.94
CA GLN A 71 4.11 -2.74 -4.57
C GLN A 71 5.00 -1.63 -4.03
N MET A 72 5.61 -0.86 -4.92
CA MET A 72 6.44 0.30 -4.60
C MET A 72 5.67 1.58 -4.92
N HIS A 73 6.04 2.68 -4.22
CA HIS A 73 5.46 4.01 -4.46
C HIS A 73 3.93 4.08 -4.29
N SER A 74 3.37 3.32 -3.38
CA SER A 74 1.92 3.29 -3.13
C SER A 74 1.35 4.65 -2.71
N MET A 75 2.18 5.51 -2.10
CA MET A 75 1.80 6.88 -1.70
C MET A 75 2.11 7.94 -2.75
N ALA A 76 2.56 7.56 -3.95
CA ALA A 76 2.80 8.54 -5.02
C ALA A 76 1.55 9.40 -5.26
N ASN A 77 1.77 10.67 -5.52
CA ASN A 77 0.70 11.66 -5.78
C ASN A 77 -0.23 12.00 -4.58
N TYR A 78 -0.01 11.38 -3.40
CA TYR A 78 -0.80 11.72 -2.22
C TYR A 78 -0.62 13.17 -1.83
N CYS A 79 -1.71 13.92 -1.70
CA CYS A 79 -1.75 15.35 -1.42
C CYS A 79 -1.03 16.26 -2.43
N VAL A 80 -0.73 15.78 -3.65
CA VAL A 80 -0.10 16.59 -4.70
C VAL A 80 -1.13 17.31 -5.55
N GLU A 81 -2.05 16.58 -6.21
CA GLU A 81 -3.12 17.17 -7.00
C GLU A 81 -4.29 17.65 -6.14
N ASN A 82 -4.61 16.88 -5.12
CA ASN A 82 -5.62 17.21 -4.12
C ASN A 82 -4.96 17.33 -2.75
N PRO A 83 -4.75 18.55 -2.22
CA PRO A 83 -4.08 18.77 -0.95
C PRO A 83 -4.90 18.36 0.28
N ASP A 84 -6.17 18.08 0.12
CA ASP A 84 -7.03 17.61 1.20
C ASP A 84 -6.71 16.15 1.57
N ARG A 85 -6.19 15.94 2.77
CA ARG A 85 -5.78 14.63 3.28
C ARG A 85 -6.93 13.64 3.40
N ASP A 86 -8.13 14.11 3.62
CA ASP A 86 -9.29 13.25 3.85
C ASP A 86 -9.87 12.69 2.54
N THR A 87 -9.71 13.42 1.45
CA THR A 87 -10.25 13.05 0.14
C THR A 87 -9.18 12.69 -0.88
N SER A 88 -7.91 12.98 -0.60
CA SER A 88 -6.80 12.61 -1.48
C SER A 88 -6.68 11.10 -1.61
N VAL A 89 -6.50 10.63 -2.84
CA VAL A 89 -6.28 9.22 -3.16
C VAL A 89 -4.83 9.04 -3.59
N PRO A 90 -4.05 8.24 -2.87
CA PRO A 90 -2.68 7.94 -3.26
C PRO A 90 -2.62 7.00 -4.46
N GLY A 91 -1.43 6.84 -5.00
CA GLY A 91 -1.17 6.00 -6.16
C GLY A 91 -1.26 6.79 -7.45
N GLY A 92 -0.19 6.86 -8.17
CA GLY A 92 -0.16 7.48 -9.50
C GLY A 92 -0.94 6.67 -10.54
N SER A 93 -0.80 7.03 -11.80
CA SER A 93 -1.39 6.32 -12.93
C SER A 93 -0.70 4.98 -13.27
N VAL A 94 0.32 4.59 -12.51
CA VAL A 94 1.15 3.40 -12.77
C VAL A 94 1.27 2.57 -11.49
N ILE A 95 1.15 1.24 -11.64
CA ILE A 95 1.48 0.28 -10.58
C ILE A 95 2.92 -0.18 -10.82
N VAL A 96 3.78 -0.02 -9.83
CA VAL A 96 5.19 -0.41 -9.88
C VAL A 96 5.48 -1.34 -8.71
N GLY A 97 6.28 -2.37 -8.95
CA GLY A 97 6.64 -3.31 -7.89
C GLY A 97 7.57 -4.41 -8.35
N VAL A 98 7.83 -5.32 -7.43
CA VAL A 98 8.62 -6.53 -7.63
C VAL A 98 7.75 -7.74 -7.30
N GLY A 99 7.75 -8.72 -8.20
CA GLY A 99 7.01 -9.96 -8.05
C GLY A 99 7.51 -11.05 -8.97
#